data_6c05087264e03f7c82d8e39f88d22456
#
_entry.id   6c05087264e03f7c82d8e39f88d22456
#
_cell.length_a   1.000
_cell.length_b   1.000
_cell.length_c   1.000
_cell.angle_alpha   90.00
_cell.angle_beta   90.00
_cell.angle_gamma   90.00
#
_symmetry.space_group_name_H-M   'P 1'
#
loop_
_entity.id
_entity.type
_entity.pdbx_description
1 polymer ?
#
loop_
_entity_poly.entity_id
_entity_poly.type
_entity_poly.pdbx_seq_one_letter_code
_entity_poly.pdbx_strand_id
1 'polypeptide(L)'
;MLCQSLNAEFAPQNIHVAHILIDSAVNAPDTLGKLLGPERFAQLQKEKAQGKDEIMEPAAIADTYFHIAHQHRSAWTFELDMRAFTDTAWWNHPLDL
;
A
#
# COMPACT_ATOMS: atom_id res chain seq x y z
N MET A 1 -5.10 6.11 15.13
CA MET A 1 -5.79 6.99 16.09
C MET A 1 -6.68 8.00 15.38
N LEU A 2 -6.12 8.86 14.53
CA LEU A 2 -6.90 9.86 13.81
C LEU A 2 -8.01 9.26 12.96
N CYS A 3 -7.69 8.21 12.19
CA CYS A 3 -8.69 7.58 11.31
C CYS A 3 -9.82 6.94 12.11
N GLN A 4 -9.52 6.37 13.26
CA GLN A 4 -10.54 5.79 14.13
C GLN A 4 -11.52 6.85 14.62
N SER A 5 -11.00 8.01 15.04
CA SER A 5 -11.82 9.13 15.49
C SER A 5 -12.68 9.70 14.35
N LEU A 6 -12.09 9.83 13.16
CA LEU A 6 -12.81 10.29 11.98
C LEU A 6 -13.90 9.31 11.58
N ASN A 7 -13.61 8.01 11.65
CA ASN A 7 -14.61 7.00 11.31
C ASN A 7 -15.78 7.04 12.30
N ALA A 8 -15.50 7.17 13.58
CA ALA A 8 -16.55 7.24 14.61
C ALA A 8 -17.45 8.46 14.40
N GLU A 9 -16.86 9.58 14.00
CA GLU A 9 -17.62 10.82 13.79
C GLU A 9 -18.42 10.80 12.49
N PHE A 10 -17.82 10.32 11.39
CA PHE A 10 -18.40 10.50 10.05
C PHE A 10 -19.14 9.29 9.51
N ALA A 11 -18.87 8.07 9.98
CA ALA A 11 -19.59 6.90 9.50
C ALA A 11 -21.12 7.02 9.68
N PRO A 12 -21.63 7.54 10.80
CA PRO A 12 -23.07 7.74 10.96
C PRO A 12 -23.65 8.73 9.96
N GLN A 13 -22.82 9.57 9.35
CA GLN A 13 -23.22 10.54 8.34
C GLN A 13 -23.08 9.99 6.91
N ASN A 14 -22.88 8.68 6.76
CA ASN A 14 -22.71 8.00 5.48
C ASN A 14 -21.42 8.43 4.76
N ILE A 15 -20.37 8.71 5.53
CA ILE A 15 -19.05 9.03 5.01
C ILE A 15 -18.12 7.87 5.33
N HIS A 16 -17.53 7.27 4.29
CA HIS A 16 -16.63 6.13 4.45
C HIS A 16 -15.21 6.62 4.74
N VAL A 17 -14.71 6.31 5.92
CA VAL A 17 -13.34 6.61 6.33
C VAL A 17 -12.56 5.30 6.32
N ALA A 18 -11.46 5.25 5.57
CA ALA A 18 -10.61 4.06 5.49
C ALA A 18 -9.16 4.44 5.76
N HIS A 19 -8.47 3.59 6.49
CA HIS A 19 -7.05 3.72 6.78
C HIS A 19 -6.31 2.65 5.98
N ILE A 20 -5.51 3.07 5.01
CA ILE A 20 -4.80 2.15 4.12
C ILE A 20 -3.30 2.25 4.43
N LEU A 21 -2.72 1.13 4.84
CA LEU A 21 -1.29 1.04 5.10
C LEU A 21 -0.60 0.47 3.88
N ILE A 22 0.35 1.21 3.34
CA ILE A 22 1.18 0.76 2.20
C ILE A 22 2.52 0.34 2.78
N ASP A 23 2.71 -0.97 2.89
CA ASP A 23 3.81 -1.58 3.64
C ASP A 23 4.87 -2.19 2.72
N SER A 24 5.11 -1.57 1.57
CA SER A 24 6.18 -1.92 0.65
C SER A 24 6.55 -0.70 -0.16
N ALA A 25 7.74 -0.72 -0.76
CA ALA A 25 8.14 0.34 -1.66
C ALA A 25 7.24 0.35 -2.90
N VAL A 26 6.89 1.55 -3.36
CA VAL A 26 6.05 1.73 -4.54
C VAL A 26 6.95 1.92 -5.77
N ASN A 27 6.60 1.25 -6.87
CA ASN A 27 7.35 1.35 -8.11
C ASN A 27 7.09 2.70 -8.80
N ALA A 28 7.73 3.76 -8.28
CA ALA A 28 7.56 5.11 -8.75
C ALA A 28 8.93 5.72 -9.09
N PRO A 29 9.19 6.03 -10.38
CA PRO A 29 10.49 6.59 -10.78
C PRO A 29 10.83 7.91 -10.09
N ASP A 30 9.83 8.73 -9.81
CA ASP A 30 10.03 10.06 -9.22
C ASP A 30 10.39 10.03 -7.75
N THR A 31 10.13 8.93 -7.05
CA THR A 31 10.45 8.79 -5.63
C THR A 31 11.48 7.70 -5.42
N LEU A 32 11.10 6.44 -5.67
CA LEU A 32 12.00 5.31 -5.47
C LEU A 32 13.21 5.37 -6.38
N GLY A 33 13.02 5.75 -7.66
CA GLY A 33 14.11 5.87 -8.61
C GLY A 33 15.12 6.92 -8.22
N LYS A 34 14.66 8.05 -7.67
CA LYS A 34 15.56 9.11 -7.20
C LYS A 34 16.30 8.72 -5.93
N LEU A 35 15.61 8.00 -5.04
CA LEU A 35 16.22 7.57 -3.79
C LEU A 35 17.30 6.52 -4.01
N LEU A 36 17.09 5.56 -4.89
CA LEU A 36 18.01 4.46 -5.13
C LEU A 36 19.07 4.75 -6.19
N GLY A 37 18.79 5.71 -7.08
CA GLY A 37 19.62 5.96 -8.24
C GLY A 37 19.24 5.07 -9.43
N PRO A 38 19.64 5.46 -10.66
CA PRO A 38 19.19 4.78 -11.87
C PRO A 38 19.62 3.33 -11.97
N GLU A 39 20.83 2.99 -11.52
CA GLU A 39 21.34 1.62 -11.61
C GLU A 39 20.58 0.67 -10.68
N ARG A 40 20.39 1.07 -9.44
CA ARG A 40 19.66 0.25 -8.44
C ARG A 40 18.22 0.11 -8.83
N PHE A 41 17.60 1.18 -9.33
CA PHE A 41 16.22 1.14 -9.79
C PHE A 41 16.06 0.19 -10.98
N ALA A 42 17.00 0.22 -11.94
CA ALA A 42 16.98 -0.69 -13.08
C ALA A 42 17.14 -2.15 -12.63
N GLN A 43 17.97 -2.39 -11.61
CA GLN A 43 18.15 -3.73 -11.05
C GLN A 43 16.85 -4.27 -10.44
N LEU A 44 16.12 -3.42 -9.73
CA LEU A 44 14.81 -3.80 -9.16
C LEU A 44 13.80 -4.15 -10.25
N GLN A 45 13.81 -3.41 -11.37
CA GLN A 45 12.91 -3.71 -12.48
C GLN A 45 13.23 -5.08 -13.10
N LYS A 46 14.50 -5.44 -13.18
CA LYS A 46 14.93 -6.75 -13.68
C LYS A 46 14.48 -7.86 -12.75
N GLU A 47 14.68 -7.69 -11.45
CA GLU A 47 14.28 -8.67 -10.45
C GLU A 47 12.76 -8.88 -10.48
N LYS A 48 12.02 -7.80 -10.66
CA LYS A 48 10.57 -7.84 -10.79
C LYS A 48 10.16 -8.67 -12.02
N ALA A 49 10.81 -8.45 -13.15
CA ALA A 49 10.53 -9.21 -14.37
C ALA A 49 10.85 -10.70 -14.20
N GLN A 50 11.69 -11.07 -13.25
CA GLN A 50 12.04 -12.45 -12.94
C GLN A 50 11.14 -13.06 -11.85
N GLY A 51 10.08 -12.37 -11.48
CA GLY A 51 9.13 -12.86 -10.48
C GLY A 51 9.47 -12.51 -9.02
N LYS A 52 10.50 -11.70 -8.80
CA LYS A 52 10.86 -11.21 -7.46
C LYS A 52 10.19 -9.87 -7.22
N ASP A 53 8.90 -9.90 -6.99
CA ASP A 53 8.06 -8.71 -6.97
C ASP A 53 8.03 -8.13 -5.56
N GLU A 54 9.09 -7.40 -5.21
CA GLU A 54 9.26 -6.81 -3.87
C GLU A 54 8.76 -5.36 -3.79
N ILE A 55 8.29 -4.80 -4.91
CA ILE A 55 7.78 -3.44 -4.96
C ILE A 55 6.35 -3.45 -5.49
N MET A 56 5.56 -2.50 -5.02
CA MET A 56 4.15 -2.42 -5.37
C MET A 56 3.93 -1.61 -6.65
N GLU A 57 3.07 -2.11 -7.53
CA GLU A 57 2.70 -1.38 -8.74
C GLU A 57 1.63 -0.35 -8.42
N PRO A 58 1.81 0.92 -8.86
CA PRO A 58 0.80 1.95 -8.62
C PRO A 58 -0.59 1.59 -9.14
N ALA A 59 -0.67 0.90 -10.29
CA ALA A 59 -1.95 0.50 -10.85
C ALA A 59 -2.69 -0.47 -9.92
N ALA A 60 -1.97 -1.41 -9.31
CA ALA A 60 -2.56 -2.37 -8.37
C ALA A 60 -3.06 -1.67 -7.10
N ILE A 61 -2.29 -0.69 -6.62
CA ILE A 61 -2.70 0.11 -5.47
C ILE A 61 -3.97 0.90 -5.81
N ALA A 62 -4.01 1.52 -6.99
CA ALA A 62 -5.16 2.29 -7.44
C ALA A 62 -6.42 1.44 -7.55
N ASP A 63 -6.29 0.19 -8.02
CA ASP A 63 -7.43 -0.73 -8.10
C ASP A 63 -8.03 -1.01 -6.73
N THR A 64 -7.20 -1.14 -5.71
CA THR A 64 -7.67 -1.36 -4.33
C THR A 64 -8.39 -0.12 -3.80
N TYR A 65 -7.84 1.07 -4.04
CA TYR A 65 -8.49 2.31 -3.65
C TYR A 65 -9.85 2.46 -4.31
N PHE A 66 -9.93 2.16 -5.61
CA PHE A 66 -11.19 2.22 -6.35
C PHE A 66 -12.22 1.25 -5.75
N HIS A 67 -11.80 0.02 -5.46
CA HIS A 67 -12.67 -0.97 -4.86
C HIS A 67 -13.23 -0.51 -3.51
N ILE A 68 -12.37 0.02 -2.64
CA ILE A 68 -12.78 0.49 -1.31
C ILE A 68 -13.75 1.66 -1.44
N ALA A 69 -13.48 2.59 -2.35
CA ALA A 69 -14.33 3.76 -2.55
C ALA A 69 -15.74 3.40 -3.01
N HIS A 70 -15.92 2.24 -3.62
CA HIS A 70 -17.19 1.80 -4.17
C HIS A 70 -17.86 0.67 -3.39
N GLN A 71 -17.38 0.37 -2.18
CA GLN A 71 -17.97 -0.66 -1.35
C GLN A 71 -19.36 -0.27 -0.88
N HIS A 72 -20.25 -1.27 -0.83
CA HIS A 72 -21.56 -1.08 -0.21
C HIS A 72 -21.38 -0.76 1.28
N ARG A 73 -22.18 0.16 1.79
CA ARG A 73 -22.05 0.65 3.17
C ARG A 73 -22.23 -0.43 4.24
N SER A 74 -22.86 -1.55 3.90
CA SER A 74 -23.01 -2.67 4.83
C SER A 74 -21.72 -3.45 5.06
N ALA A 75 -20.68 -3.18 4.26
CA ALA A 75 -19.41 -3.90 4.32
C ALA A 75 -18.24 -2.97 4.00
N TRP A 76 -18.17 -1.84 4.70
CA TRP A 76 -17.07 -0.89 4.52
C TRP A 76 -15.79 -1.40 5.17
N THR A 77 -14.70 -1.37 4.43
CA THR A 77 -13.36 -1.63 4.97
C THR A 77 -12.90 -0.42 5.77
N PHE A 78 -12.49 -0.63 7.01
CA PHE A 78 -11.90 0.44 7.81
C PHE A 78 -10.37 0.44 7.73
N GLU A 79 -9.75 -0.71 7.96
CA GLU A 79 -8.30 -0.84 7.88
C GLU A 79 -7.92 -1.88 6.83
N LEU A 80 -6.89 -1.55 6.05
CA LEU A 80 -6.34 -2.45 5.05
C LEU A 80 -4.85 -2.23 4.98
N ASP A 81 -4.07 -3.33 4.93
CA ASP A 81 -2.66 -3.21 4.71
C ASP A 81 -2.30 -3.92 3.41
N MET A 82 -1.39 -3.31 2.63
CA MET A 82 -0.95 -3.83 1.34
C MET A 82 0.56 -3.92 1.31
N ARG A 83 1.07 -5.02 0.76
CA ARG A 83 2.50 -5.19 0.51
C ARG A 83 2.69 -6.10 -0.69
N ALA A 84 3.90 -6.05 -1.26
CA ALA A 84 4.25 -6.99 -2.31
C ALA A 84 4.32 -8.40 -1.73
N PHE A 85 3.95 -9.41 -2.52
CA PHE A 85 3.76 -10.78 -2.03
C PHE A 85 5.04 -11.41 -1.46
N THR A 86 6.21 -10.97 -1.91
CA THR A 86 7.49 -11.48 -1.41
C THR A 86 8.05 -10.67 -0.25
N ASP A 87 7.39 -9.59 0.13
CA ASP A 87 7.85 -8.73 1.22
C ASP A 87 7.34 -9.25 2.56
N THR A 88 8.00 -8.84 3.64
CA THR A 88 7.63 -9.24 5.00
C THR A 88 6.77 -8.14 5.62
N ALA A 89 5.67 -8.53 6.26
CA ALA A 89 4.81 -7.57 6.96
C ALA A 89 5.63 -6.78 7.98
N TRP A 90 5.28 -5.50 8.16
CA TRP A 90 6.04 -4.60 9.01
C TRP A 90 6.18 -5.10 10.45
N TRP A 91 5.19 -5.82 10.95
CA TRP A 91 5.22 -6.38 12.31
C TRP A 91 6.06 -7.66 12.42
N ASN A 92 6.55 -8.21 11.31
CA ASN A 92 7.36 -9.42 11.26
C ASN A 92 8.78 -9.16 10.78
N HIS A 93 9.16 -7.89 10.62
CA HIS A 93 10.53 -7.58 10.19
C HIS A 93 11.52 -8.00 11.27
N PRO A 94 12.71 -8.52 10.87
CA PRO A 94 13.74 -8.87 11.83
C PRO A 94 14.14 -7.67 12.69
N LEU A 95 14.45 -7.95 13.96
CA LEU A 95 14.82 -6.89 14.90
C LEU A 95 16.29 -6.51 14.87
N ASP A 96 17.08 -7.18 14.10
CA ASP A 96 18.52 -6.97 13.96
C ASP A 96 18.85 -5.92 12.91
N LEU A 97 18.00 -5.00 12.74
CA LEU A 97 18.11 -3.95 11.73
C LEU A 97 19.34 -3.06 11.85
#